data_334cfa9893ab09e51beaeded70f5d6c3
#
_entry.id   334cfa9893ab09e51beaeded70f5d6c3
#
_cell.length_a   1.000
_cell.length_b   1.000
_cell.length_c   1.000
_cell.angle_alpha   90.00
_cell.angle_beta   90.00
_cell.angle_gamma   90.00
#
_symmetry.space_group_name_H-M   'P 1'
#
loop_
_entity.id
_entity.type
_entity.pdbx_description
1 polymer ?
#
loop_
_entity_poly.entity_id
_entity_poly.type
_entity_poly.pdbx_seq_one_letter_code
_entity_poly.pdbx_strand_id
1 'polypeptide(L)' 'IECAPSALDYLYHEDLINLIQQLSTSYRMVFNLHVVEGYTHEEIAEKLGIQVGTSKSNLMKAKEKLKRLILITSLKA' A
#
# COMPACT_ATOMS: atom_id res chain seq x y z
N ILE A 1 18.73 -10.67 12.33
CA ILE A 1 18.04 -10.47 12.04
C ILE A 1 17.61 -10.59 11.05
N GLU A 2 18.01 -11.05 10.47
CA GLU A 2 17.63 -10.92 9.51
C GLU A 2 17.15 -11.96 8.92
N CYS A 3 16.08 -12.08 8.71
CA CYS A 3 15.44 -13.00 7.96
C CYS A 3 15.83 -12.96 6.58
N ALA A 4 15.51 -13.92 5.82
CA ALA A 4 15.66 -13.87 4.37
C ALA A 4 14.89 -12.68 3.86
N PRO A 5 15.47 -11.88 2.99
CA PRO A 5 14.77 -10.71 2.51
C PRO A 5 13.60 -11.09 1.64
N SER A 6 12.51 -10.38 1.80
CA SER A 6 11.38 -10.50 0.93
C SER A 6 11.62 -9.69 -0.33
N ALA A 7 10.71 -9.78 -1.29
CA ALA A 7 10.82 -8.96 -2.49
C ALA A 7 10.86 -7.48 -2.17
N LEU A 8 10.16 -7.07 -1.12
CA LEU A 8 10.16 -5.67 -0.71
C LEU A 8 11.50 -5.23 -0.17
N ASP A 9 12.24 -6.13 0.43
CA ASP A 9 13.52 -5.77 1.02
C ASP A 9 14.58 -5.47 -0.03
N TYR A 10 14.36 -5.89 -1.27
CA TYR A 10 15.28 -5.59 -2.35
C TYR A 10 15.02 -4.25 -3.00
N LEU A 11 13.89 -3.62 -2.67
CA LEU A 11 13.60 -2.33 -3.23
C LEU A 11 14.16 -1.24 -2.35
N TYR A 12 14.73 -0.22 -2.95
CA TYR A 12 15.13 0.95 -2.21
C TYR A 12 13.89 1.65 -1.71
N HIS A 13 14.07 2.38 -0.62
CA HIS A 13 12.98 3.11 0.00
C HIS A 13 12.27 4.02 -1.00
N GLU A 14 13.02 4.73 -1.81
CA GLU A 14 12.41 5.64 -2.77
C GLU A 14 11.69 4.90 -3.88
N ASP A 15 12.12 3.68 -4.22
CA ASP A 15 11.39 2.88 -5.20
C ASP A 15 10.02 2.50 -4.67
N LEU A 16 9.96 2.13 -3.40
CA LEU A 16 8.68 1.79 -2.78
C LEU A 16 7.76 3.01 -2.72
N ILE A 17 8.30 4.16 -2.36
CA ILE A 17 7.53 5.38 -2.35
C ILE A 17 6.99 5.70 -3.74
N ASN A 18 7.81 5.53 -4.77
CA ASN A 18 7.38 5.77 -6.13
C ASN A 18 6.25 4.85 -6.54
N LEU A 19 6.32 3.58 -6.14
CA LEU A 19 5.24 2.64 -6.42
C LEU A 19 3.95 3.04 -5.73
N ILE A 20 4.06 3.46 -4.48
CA ILE A 20 2.87 3.90 -3.74
C ILE A 20 2.25 5.11 -4.41
N GLN A 21 3.07 6.01 -4.93
CA GLN A 21 2.56 7.20 -5.60
C GLN A 21 1.86 6.89 -6.93
N GLN A 22 2.05 5.69 -7.47
CA GLN A 22 1.33 5.29 -8.67
C GLN A 22 -0.08 4.82 -8.38
N LEU A 23 -0.42 4.63 -7.12
CA LEU A 23 -1.80 4.29 -6.74
C LEU A 23 -2.70 5.50 -6.94
N SER A 24 -3.98 5.23 -7.19
CA SER A 24 -4.94 6.32 -7.20
C SER A 24 -4.96 6.98 -5.83
N THR A 25 -5.45 8.20 -5.78
CA THR A 25 -5.48 8.95 -4.54
C THR A 25 -6.22 8.20 -3.43
N SER A 26 -7.38 7.62 -3.77
CA SER A 26 -8.18 6.91 -2.78
C SER A 26 -7.45 5.70 -2.20
N TYR A 27 -6.82 4.92 -3.08
CA TYR A 27 -6.11 3.74 -2.64
C TYR A 27 -4.88 4.12 -1.82
N ARG A 28 -4.17 5.15 -2.27
CA ARG A 28 -2.96 5.59 -1.59
C ARG A 28 -3.26 6.13 -0.20
N MET A 29 -4.33 6.88 -0.06
CA MET A 29 -4.67 7.44 1.24
C MET A 29 -5.01 6.35 2.24
N VAL A 30 -5.81 5.37 1.85
CA VAL A 30 -6.15 4.26 2.74
C VAL A 30 -4.91 3.43 3.06
N PHE A 31 -4.09 3.17 2.05
CA PHE A 31 -2.87 2.40 2.26
C PHE A 31 -1.96 3.10 3.27
N ASN A 32 -1.72 4.38 3.09
CA ASN A 32 -0.84 5.12 3.99
C ASN A 32 -1.39 5.19 5.41
N LEU A 33 -2.69 5.44 5.54
CA LEU A 33 -3.27 5.56 6.87
C LEU A 33 -3.26 4.22 7.60
N HIS A 34 -3.52 3.14 6.90
CA HIS A 34 -3.59 1.84 7.57
C HIS A 34 -2.22 1.21 7.75
N VAL A 35 -1.44 1.12 6.68
CA VAL A 35 -0.20 0.36 6.71
C VAL A 35 0.94 1.17 7.33
N VAL A 36 1.03 2.44 7.00
CA VAL A 36 2.14 3.26 7.46
C VAL A 36 1.85 3.87 8.82
N GLU A 37 0.65 4.41 9.01
CA GLU A 37 0.33 5.14 10.24
C GLU A 37 -0.44 4.31 11.26
N GLY A 38 -0.95 3.15 10.89
CA GLY A 38 -1.54 2.23 11.85
C GLY A 38 -2.97 2.51 12.26
N TYR A 39 -3.71 3.32 11.49
CA TYR A 39 -5.10 3.58 11.79
C TYR A 39 -5.97 2.35 11.48
N THR A 40 -7.01 2.15 12.28
CA THR A 40 -7.99 1.12 11.99
C THR A 40 -8.88 1.56 10.84
N HIS A 41 -9.59 0.60 10.23
CA HIS A 41 -10.53 0.95 9.15
C HIS A 41 -11.64 1.86 9.65
N GLU A 42 -12.06 1.69 10.91
CA GLU A 42 -13.06 2.57 11.50
C GLU A 42 -12.53 4.00 11.57
N GLU A 43 -11.30 4.14 11.99
CA GLU A 43 -10.69 5.46 12.08
C GLU A 43 -10.49 6.08 10.70
N ILE A 44 -10.11 5.27 9.73
CA ILE A 44 -9.93 5.74 8.36
C ILE A 44 -11.27 6.19 7.78
N ALA A 45 -12.31 5.40 8.02
CA ALA A 45 -13.64 5.75 7.55
C ALA A 45 -14.06 7.13 8.06
N GLU A 46 -13.80 7.36 9.33
CA GLU A 46 -14.14 8.65 9.93
C GLU A 46 -13.29 9.79 9.34
N LYS A 47 -11.99 9.56 9.21
CA LYS A 47 -11.09 10.59 8.70
C LYS A 47 -11.38 10.95 7.26
N LEU A 48 -11.72 9.99 6.44
CA LEU A 48 -11.91 10.22 5.01
C LEU A 48 -13.37 10.39 4.61
N GLY A 49 -14.30 10.22 5.54
CA GLY A 49 -15.71 10.33 5.21
C GLY A 49 -16.20 9.23 4.32
N ILE A 50 -15.70 8.01 4.49
CA ILE A 50 -16.10 6.85 3.70
C ILE A 50 -16.62 5.78 4.64
N GLN A 51 -17.19 4.73 4.08
CA GLN A 51 -17.66 3.61 4.87
C GLN A 51 -16.50 2.67 5.19
N VAL A 52 -16.65 1.93 6.29
CA VAL A 52 -15.62 0.99 6.70
C VAL A 52 -15.38 -0.06 5.61
N GLY A 53 -16.43 -0.54 4.97
CA GLY A 53 -16.29 -1.49 3.88
C GLY A 53 -15.51 -0.92 2.71
N THR A 54 -15.71 0.36 2.43
CA THR A 54 -14.95 1.04 1.38
C THR A 54 -13.47 1.12 1.74
N SER A 55 -13.17 1.41 3.01
CA SER A 55 -11.79 1.44 3.46
C SER A 55 -11.13 0.08 3.26
N LYS A 56 -11.81 -0.99 3.66
CA LYS A 56 -11.27 -2.34 3.52
C LYS A 56 -11.05 -2.71 2.06
N SER A 57 -12.01 -2.41 1.21
CA SER A 57 -11.89 -2.77 -0.19
C SER A 57 -10.82 -1.94 -0.90
N ASN A 58 -10.69 -0.66 -0.54
CA ASN A 58 -9.63 0.18 -1.10
C ASN A 58 -8.26 -0.34 -0.68
N LEU A 59 -8.11 -0.78 0.56
CA LEU A 59 -6.84 -1.34 1.00
C LEU A 59 -6.50 -2.60 0.23
N MET A 60 -7.48 -3.48 0.03
CA MET A 60 -7.24 -4.70 -0.73
C MET A 60 -6.80 -4.39 -2.15
N LYS A 61 -7.49 -3.45 -2.81
CA LYS A 61 -7.13 -3.07 -4.17
C LYS A 61 -5.78 -2.37 -4.24
N ALA A 62 -5.45 -1.57 -3.23
CA ALA A 62 -4.14 -0.95 -3.16
C ALA A 62 -3.04 -2.01 -3.08
N LYS A 63 -3.24 -3.00 -2.22
CA LYS A 63 -2.25 -4.08 -2.08
C LYS A 63 -2.12 -4.89 -3.35
N GLU A 64 -3.22 -5.17 -4.04
CA GLU A 64 -3.17 -5.90 -5.30
C GLU A 64 -2.40 -5.13 -6.36
N LYS A 65 -2.64 -3.83 -6.44
CA LYS A 65 -1.95 -3.00 -7.40
C LYS A 65 -0.46 -2.93 -7.11
N LEU A 66 -0.11 -2.75 -5.84
CA LEU A 66 1.29 -2.72 -5.44
C LEU A 66 1.99 -4.03 -5.74
N LYS A 67 1.33 -5.15 -5.45
CA LYS A 67 1.89 -6.45 -5.74
C LYS A 67 2.19 -6.59 -7.23
N ARG A 68 1.27 -6.14 -8.08
CA ARG A 68 1.48 -6.18 -9.52
C ARG A 68 2.66 -5.31 -9.94
N LEU A 69 2.75 -4.11 -9.39
CA LEU A 69 3.84 -3.20 -9.73
C LEU A 69 5.19 -3.75 -9.27
N ILE A 70 5.22 -4.36 -8.10
CA ILE A 70 6.45 -4.97 -7.60
C ILE A 70 6.90 -6.10 -8.50
N LEU A 71 5.97 -6.95 -8.94
CA LEU A 71 6.31 -8.04 -9.84
C LEU A 71 6.86 -7.54 -11.16
N ILE A 72 6.23 -6.51 -11.71
CA ILE A 72 6.70 -5.93 -12.97
C ILE A 72 8.11 -5.36 -12.79
N THR A 73 8.34 -4.66 -11.70
CA THR A 73 9.65 -4.10 -11.41
C THR A 73 10.70 -5.19 -11.26
N SER A 74 10.35 -6.26 -10.56
CA SER A 74 11.28 -7.39 -10.37
C SER A 74 11.61 -8.07 -11.69
N LEU A 75 10.64 -8.18 -12.59
CA LEU A 75 10.90 -8.83 -13.87
C LEU A 75 11.80 -7.99 -14.76
N LYS A 76 11.81 -6.69 -14.56
CA LYS A 76 12.67 -5.81 -15.36
C LYS A 76 14.08 -5.71 -14.81
N ALA A 77 14.28 -6.13 -13.59
CA ALA A 77 15.59 -5.99 -12.94
C ALA A 77 16.62 -7.06 -13.42
#